data_8dc5e3c93913f2246febc2279bc032af
#
_entry.id   8dc5e3c93913f2246febc2279bc032af
#
_cell.length_a   1.000
_cell.length_b   1.000
_cell.length_c   1.000
_cell.angle_alpha   90.00
_cell.angle_beta   90.00
_cell.angle_gamma   90.00
#
_symmetry.space_group_name_H-M   'P 1'
#
loop_
_entity.id
_entity.type
_entity.pdbx_description
1 polymer ?
#
loop_
_entity_poly.entity_id
_entity_poly.type
_entity_poly.pdbx_seq_one_letter_code
_entity_poly.pdbx_strand_id
1 'polypeptide(L)'
;MSPSTPIDETSANDVIAQLLYLDHASPGQDIALYINSPGGAVTAMTAIHDTMGSLHSDVETTCLGRAESTAAVLLAAGTPGKRMVLPGARVTLEQPALDEPMRGQPSDLDVHARELLRQRALVAAMLTEHTGRSRERIDADLDRLTVLDAPAAVAYGLVDHLVSRRRAPAGGVAR
;
A
#
# COMPACT_ATOMS: atom_id res chain seq x y z
N MET A 1 -15.09 0.75 -6.57
CA MET A 1 -13.82 0.22 -7.15
C MET A 1 -13.93 -1.28 -7.29
N SER A 2 -13.60 -1.82 -8.45
CA SER A 2 -13.63 -3.26 -8.70
C SER A 2 -12.68 -4.01 -7.78
N PRO A 3 -13.05 -5.19 -7.28
CA PRO A 3 -12.16 -5.99 -6.46
C PRO A 3 -10.96 -6.45 -7.29
N SER A 4 -9.78 -6.22 -6.75
CA SER A 4 -8.53 -6.86 -7.22
C SER A 4 -7.94 -6.34 -8.54
N THR A 5 -7.82 -5.02 -8.69
CA THR A 5 -7.11 -4.45 -9.85
C THR A 5 -5.62 -4.29 -9.50
N PRO A 6 -4.70 -4.77 -10.35
CA PRO A 6 -3.28 -4.48 -10.22
C PRO A 6 -3.02 -2.98 -10.29
N ILE A 7 -1.96 -2.51 -9.65
CA ILE A 7 -1.50 -1.12 -9.75
C ILE A 7 -0.70 -1.00 -11.05
N ASP A 8 -1.35 -0.50 -12.08
CA ASP A 8 -0.77 -0.19 -13.39
C ASP A 8 -0.85 1.32 -13.67
N GLU A 9 -0.33 1.75 -14.81
CA GLU A 9 -0.33 3.18 -15.18
C GLU A 9 -1.74 3.75 -15.28
N THR A 10 -2.71 2.99 -15.77
CA THR A 10 -4.10 3.44 -15.93
C THR A 10 -4.76 3.66 -14.58
N SER A 11 -4.70 2.65 -13.72
CA SER A 11 -5.27 2.74 -12.37
C SER A 11 -4.58 3.81 -11.52
N ALA A 12 -3.26 3.99 -11.69
CA ALA A 12 -2.52 5.04 -11.00
C ALA A 12 -2.97 6.44 -11.43
N ASN A 13 -3.09 6.68 -12.74
CA ASN A 13 -3.56 7.97 -13.26
C ASN A 13 -4.97 8.30 -12.77
N ASP A 14 -5.86 7.30 -12.71
CA ASP A 14 -7.22 7.48 -12.20
C ASP A 14 -7.23 7.86 -10.71
N VAL A 15 -6.42 7.18 -9.90
CA VAL A 15 -6.29 7.48 -8.47
C VAL A 15 -5.68 8.86 -8.25
N ILE A 16 -4.61 9.19 -8.97
CA ILE A 16 -3.94 10.51 -8.90
C ILE A 16 -4.92 11.63 -9.24
N ALA A 17 -5.67 11.48 -10.34
CA ALA A 17 -6.65 12.48 -10.74
C ALA A 17 -7.73 12.70 -9.68
N GLN A 18 -8.20 11.62 -9.04
CA GLN A 18 -9.17 11.70 -7.95
C GLN A 18 -8.60 12.36 -6.70
N LEU A 19 -7.37 12.01 -6.31
CA LEU A 19 -6.68 12.61 -5.16
C LEU A 19 -6.52 14.12 -5.34
N LEU A 20 -5.98 14.56 -6.48
CA LEU A 20 -5.80 15.98 -6.80
C LEU A 20 -7.13 16.73 -6.87
N TYR A 21 -8.16 16.11 -7.45
CA TYR A 21 -9.51 16.71 -7.50
C TYR A 21 -10.10 16.91 -6.11
N LEU A 22 -10.02 15.90 -5.24
CA LEU A 22 -10.59 15.97 -3.89
C LEU A 22 -9.84 16.98 -3.01
N ASP A 23 -8.50 17.03 -3.10
CA ASP A 23 -7.68 18.00 -2.38
C ASP A 23 -8.04 19.44 -2.77
N HIS A 24 -8.29 19.68 -4.08
CA HIS A 24 -8.69 20.99 -4.56
C HIS A 24 -10.16 21.33 -4.27
N ALA A 25 -11.06 20.35 -4.39
CA ALA A 25 -12.51 20.58 -4.21
C ALA A 25 -12.92 20.77 -2.76
N SER A 26 -12.18 20.18 -1.81
CA SER A 26 -12.50 20.22 -0.38
C SER A 26 -11.23 20.38 0.47
N PRO A 27 -10.56 21.52 0.42
CA PRO A 27 -9.31 21.75 1.13
C PRO A 27 -9.44 21.46 2.63
N GLY A 28 -8.51 20.66 3.17
CA GLY A 28 -8.45 20.32 4.59
C GLY A 28 -9.44 19.24 5.04
N GLN A 29 -10.17 18.63 4.13
CA GLN A 29 -10.93 17.40 4.40
C GLN A 29 -10.08 16.17 4.10
N ASP A 30 -10.11 15.18 4.99
CA ASP A 30 -9.41 13.93 4.80
C ASP A 30 -9.91 13.20 3.56
N ILE A 31 -8.99 12.60 2.82
CA ILE A 31 -9.29 11.79 1.63
C ILE A 31 -9.18 10.33 2.00
N ALA A 32 -10.28 9.57 1.88
CA ALA A 32 -10.30 8.15 2.18
C ALA A 32 -9.88 7.31 0.96
N LEU A 33 -8.75 6.62 1.05
CA LEU A 33 -8.23 5.68 0.06
C LEU A 33 -8.43 4.24 0.51
N TYR A 34 -9.33 3.52 -0.17
CA TYR A 34 -9.60 2.12 0.10
C TYR A 34 -8.75 1.21 -0.79
N ILE A 35 -8.02 0.28 -0.16
CA ILE A 35 -7.04 -0.59 -0.83
C ILE A 35 -7.51 -2.04 -0.78
N ASN A 36 -7.63 -2.65 -1.97
CA ASN A 36 -7.82 -4.09 -2.16
C ASN A 36 -7.08 -4.49 -3.43
N SER A 37 -5.78 -4.75 -3.34
CA SER A 37 -4.93 -4.91 -4.51
C SER A 37 -3.83 -5.96 -4.28
N PRO A 38 -3.48 -6.73 -5.33
CA PRO A 38 -2.31 -7.61 -5.34
C PRO A 38 -0.98 -6.86 -5.50
N GLY A 39 -0.98 -5.53 -5.54
CA GLY A 39 0.18 -4.74 -5.93
C GLY A 39 0.29 -4.55 -7.44
N GLY A 40 1.48 -4.30 -7.94
CA GLY A 40 1.74 -4.06 -9.36
C GLY A 40 3.02 -3.27 -9.59
N ALA A 41 3.04 -2.45 -10.64
CA ALA A 41 4.22 -1.72 -11.07
C ALA A 41 4.72 -0.73 -10.00
N VAL A 42 6.03 -0.81 -9.71
CA VAL A 42 6.69 0.11 -8.74
C VAL A 42 6.58 1.56 -9.20
N THR A 43 6.71 1.82 -10.51
CA THR A 43 6.60 3.17 -11.07
C THR A 43 5.20 3.78 -10.87
N ALA A 44 4.15 2.99 -11.08
CA ALA A 44 2.76 3.40 -10.85
C ALA A 44 2.49 3.65 -9.34
N MET A 45 2.97 2.76 -8.47
CA MET A 45 2.90 2.94 -7.03
C MET A 45 3.63 4.22 -6.58
N THR A 46 4.84 4.46 -7.07
CA THR A 46 5.62 5.66 -6.71
C THR A 46 4.89 6.94 -7.09
N ALA A 47 4.26 6.98 -8.27
CA ALA A 47 3.49 8.14 -8.70
C ALA A 47 2.30 8.44 -7.76
N ILE A 48 1.58 7.42 -7.30
CA ILE A 48 0.51 7.59 -6.30
C ILE A 48 1.11 8.04 -4.96
N HIS A 49 2.16 7.38 -4.49
CA HIS A 49 2.84 7.69 -3.22
C HIS A 49 3.28 9.16 -3.15
N ASP A 50 3.99 9.62 -4.18
CA ASP A 50 4.50 10.99 -4.23
C ASP A 50 3.36 12.01 -4.34
N THR A 51 2.27 11.65 -5.05
CA THR A 51 1.06 12.46 -5.08
C THR A 51 0.47 12.57 -3.67
N MET A 52 0.26 11.45 -2.96
CA MET A 52 -0.24 11.46 -1.58
C MET A 52 0.57 12.38 -0.68
N GLY A 53 1.91 12.32 -0.78
CA GLY A 53 2.82 13.16 -0.02
C GLY A 53 2.82 14.65 -0.39
N SER A 54 2.28 15.01 -1.57
CA SER A 54 2.21 16.40 -2.06
C SER A 54 0.89 17.11 -1.73
N LEU A 55 -0.13 16.38 -1.28
CA LEU A 55 -1.45 16.95 -0.96
C LEU A 55 -1.41 17.79 0.32
N HIS A 56 -2.36 18.73 0.41
CA HIS A 56 -2.60 19.48 1.65
C HIS A 56 -3.52 18.73 2.61
N SER A 57 -4.37 17.86 2.07
CA SER A 57 -5.32 17.03 2.80
C SER A 57 -4.65 15.76 3.33
N ASP A 58 -5.02 15.31 4.52
CA ASP A 58 -4.59 14.02 5.03
C ASP A 58 -5.20 12.87 4.20
N VAL A 59 -4.42 11.83 3.99
CA VAL A 59 -4.88 10.63 3.28
C VAL A 59 -5.08 9.49 4.29
N GLU A 60 -6.34 9.15 4.53
CA GLU A 60 -6.74 7.98 5.29
C GLU A 60 -6.67 6.74 4.42
N THR A 61 -5.88 5.74 4.80
CA THR A 61 -5.77 4.48 4.05
C THR A 61 -6.47 3.34 4.79
N THR A 62 -7.22 2.52 4.07
CA THR A 62 -7.91 1.36 4.65
C THR A 62 -7.76 0.12 3.77
N CYS A 63 -7.15 -0.94 4.31
CA CYS A 63 -7.10 -2.24 3.65
C CYS A 63 -8.42 -2.99 3.83
N LEU A 64 -9.13 -3.28 2.72
CA LEU A 64 -10.43 -3.96 2.75
C LEU A 64 -10.30 -5.49 2.74
N GLY A 65 -9.45 -6.06 1.89
CA GLY A 65 -9.29 -7.50 1.74
C GLY A 65 -7.83 -7.90 1.70
N ARG A 66 -7.07 -7.31 0.78
CA ARG A 66 -5.62 -7.52 0.68
C ARG A 66 -4.88 -6.27 0.26
N ALA A 67 -3.66 -6.15 0.73
CA ALA A 67 -2.68 -5.19 0.25
C ALA A 67 -1.34 -5.92 0.12
N GLU A 68 -0.96 -6.27 -1.11
CA GLU A 68 0.20 -7.10 -1.38
C GLU A 68 1.26 -6.27 -2.12
N SER A 69 2.55 -6.56 -1.87
CA SER A 69 3.68 -5.93 -2.55
C SER A 69 3.61 -4.39 -2.51
N THR A 70 3.56 -3.72 -3.67
CA THR A 70 3.47 -2.25 -3.79
C THR A 70 2.21 -1.65 -3.15
N ALA A 71 1.10 -2.41 -3.07
CA ALA A 71 -0.09 -1.95 -2.38
C ALA A 71 0.09 -1.84 -0.85
N ALA A 72 0.96 -2.67 -0.26
CA ALA A 72 1.32 -2.56 1.14
C ALA A 72 2.11 -1.27 1.44
N VAL A 73 2.91 -0.80 0.48
CA VAL A 73 3.60 0.50 0.58
C VAL A 73 2.59 1.65 0.62
N LEU A 74 1.61 1.65 -0.31
CA LEU A 74 0.57 2.69 -0.34
C LEU A 74 -0.30 2.68 0.93
N LEU A 75 -0.58 1.48 1.47
CA LEU A 75 -1.30 1.36 2.74
C LEU A 75 -0.53 2.02 3.89
N ALA A 76 0.77 1.75 3.97
CA ALA A 76 1.65 2.30 4.99
C ALA A 76 1.91 3.80 4.82
N ALA A 77 1.81 4.32 3.59
CA ALA A 77 2.03 5.73 3.24
C ALA A 77 0.87 6.66 3.61
N GLY A 78 -0.24 6.14 4.11
CA GLY A 78 -1.32 6.97 4.67
C GLY A 78 -0.83 7.86 5.81
N THR A 79 -1.57 8.94 6.07
CA THR A 79 -1.25 9.86 7.17
C THR A 79 -1.16 9.09 8.50
N PRO A 80 -0.07 9.25 9.28
CA PRO A 80 0.10 8.58 10.56
C PRO A 80 -1.10 8.79 11.49
N GLY A 81 -1.59 7.72 12.09
CA GLY A 81 -2.81 7.71 12.92
C GLY A 81 -4.11 7.50 12.12
N LYS A 82 -4.07 7.52 10.78
CA LYS A 82 -5.23 7.37 9.90
C LYS A 82 -5.12 6.16 8.95
N ARG A 83 -4.26 5.18 9.28
CA ARG A 83 -4.06 3.96 8.50
C ARG A 83 -4.81 2.80 9.16
N MET A 84 -5.68 2.14 8.40
CA MET A 84 -6.62 1.16 8.92
C MET A 84 -6.59 -0.16 8.19
N VAL A 85 -6.98 -1.22 8.87
CA VAL A 85 -7.12 -2.57 8.32
C VAL A 85 -8.41 -3.22 8.80
N LEU A 86 -9.16 -3.86 7.89
CA LEU A 86 -10.33 -4.67 8.26
C LEU A 86 -9.90 -6.02 8.88
N PRO A 87 -10.70 -6.63 9.78
CA PRO A 87 -10.31 -7.83 10.53
C PRO A 87 -9.95 -9.04 9.65
N GLY A 88 -10.57 -9.16 8.48
CA GLY A 88 -10.32 -10.27 7.55
C GLY A 88 -9.23 -9.98 6.51
N ALA A 89 -8.66 -8.79 6.52
CA ALA A 89 -7.66 -8.41 5.53
C ALA A 89 -6.29 -9.05 5.79
N ARG A 90 -5.48 -9.10 4.73
CA ARG A 90 -4.10 -9.57 4.74
C ARG A 90 -3.19 -8.52 4.11
N VAL A 91 -2.03 -8.33 4.70
CA VAL A 91 -0.97 -7.49 4.14
C VAL A 91 0.24 -8.36 3.86
N THR A 92 0.75 -8.30 2.63
CA THR A 92 1.87 -9.13 2.21
C THR A 92 3.05 -8.26 1.81
N LEU A 93 4.20 -8.53 2.40
CA LEU A 93 5.47 -7.94 2.04
C LEU A 93 6.25 -8.91 1.17
N GLU A 94 6.67 -8.46 0.01
CA GLU A 94 7.50 -9.19 -0.94
C GLU A 94 8.32 -8.22 -1.77
N GLN A 95 9.45 -8.69 -2.26
CA GLN A 95 10.29 -7.89 -3.15
C GLN A 95 9.65 -7.72 -4.52
N PRO A 96 9.91 -6.61 -5.24
CA PRO A 96 9.54 -6.48 -6.63
C PRO A 96 10.11 -7.65 -7.46
N ALA A 97 9.28 -8.23 -8.30
CA ALA A 97 9.66 -9.30 -9.20
C ALA A 97 9.37 -8.91 -10.65
N LEU A 98 9.97 -9.62 -11.58
CA LEU A 98 9.63 -9.52 -12.99
C LEU A 98 8.39 -10.37 -13.27
N ASP A 99 7.42 -9.81 -13.97
CA ASP A 99 6.20 -10.53 -14.35
C ASP A 99 6.50 -11.67 -15.34
N GLU A 100 7.56 -11.50 -16.17
CA GLU A 100 7.99 -12.50 -17.14
C GLU A 100 9.51 -12.70 -17.11
N PRO A 101 9.99 -13.93 -17.44
CA PRO A 101 11.42 -14.17 -17.60
C PRO A 101 12.01 -13.31 -18.71
N MET A 102 13.00 -12.49 -18.38
CA MET A 102 13.67 -11.66 -19.37
C MET A 102 14.63 -12.48 -20.23
N ARG A 103 14.62 -12.16 -21.53
CA ARG A 103 15.55 -12.67 -22.53
C ARG A 103 16.16 -11.49 -23.27
N GLY A 104 17.46 -11.53 -23.51
CA GLY A 104 18.15 -10.45 -24.19
C GLY A 104 19.66 -10.65 -24.19
N GLN A 105 20.38 -9.65 -24.65
CA GLN A 105 21.83 -9.64 -24.57
C GLN A 105 22.27 -9.47 -23.11
N PRO A 106 23.48 -9.95 -22.72
CA PRO A 106 23.97 -9.81 -21.34
C PRO A 106 23.99 -8.38 -20.83
N SER A 107 24.29 -7.40 -21.69
CA SER A 107 24.26 -5.97 -21.34
C SER A 107 22.86 -5.47 -20.94
N ASP A 108 21.83 -5.94 -21.64
CA ASP A 108 20.45 -5.54 -21.36
C ASP A 108 19.95 -6.18 -20.06
N LEU A 109 20.30 -7.45 -19.84
CA LEU A 109 20.01 -8.17 -18.60
C LEU A 109 20.64 -7.49 -17.38
N ASP A 110 21.89 -6.98 -17.53
CA ASP A 110 22.57 -6.23 -16.45
C ASP A 110 21.84 -4.92 -16.12
N VAL A 111 21.40 -4.17 -17.12
CA VAL A 111 20.60 -2.94 -16.90
C VAL A 111 19.30 -3.25 -16.16
N HIS A 112 18.58 -4.28 -16.56
CA HIS A 112 17.34 -4.67 -15.90
C HIS A 112 17.56 -5.18 -14.46
N ALA A 113 18.61 -5.95 -14.23
CA ALA A 113 18.96 -6.40 -12.89
C ALA A 113 19.26 -5.21 -11.95
N ARG A 114 20.01 -4.21 -12.43
CA ARG A 114 20.25 -2.98 -11.65
C ARG A 114 18.99 -2.21 -11.36
N GLU A 115 18.09 -2.10 -12.33
CA GLU A 115 16.80 -1.42 -12.13
C GLU A 115 15.93 -2.14 -11.10
N LEU A 116 15.87 -3.47 -11.13
CA LEU A 116 15.14 -4.26 -10.13
C LEU A 116 15.72 -4.06 -8.71
N LEU A 117 17.06 -4.06 -8.59
CA LEU A 117 17.71 -3.76 -7.32
C LEU A 117 17.41 -2.34 -6.83
N ARG A 118 17.37 -1.36 -7.75
CA ARG A 118 17.01 0.02 -7.41
C ARG A 118 15.54 0.09 -6.92
N GLN A 119 14.62 -0.57 -7.60
CA GLN A 119 13.20 -0.63 -7.20
C GLN A 119 13.03 -1.29 -5.83
N ARG A 120 13.74 -2.40 -5.58
CA ARG A 120 13.75 -3.05 -4.27
C ARG A 120 14.26 -2.10 -3.18
N ALA A 121 15.36 -1.40 -3.43
CA ALA A 121 15.91 -0.47 -2.48
C ALA A 121 14.95 0.69 -2.17
N LEU A 122 14.20 1.17 -3.17
CA LEU A 122 13.19 2.20 -3.02
C LEU A 122 12.02 1.72 -2.15
N VAL A 123 11.44 0.56 -2.46
CA VAL A 123 10.35 -0.05 -1.68
C VAL A 123 10.77 -0.25 -0.23
N ALA A 124 12.00 -0.75 0.00
CA ALA A 124 12.52 -0.94 1.35
C ALA A 124 12.72 0.38 2.11
N ALA A 125 13.14 1.45 1.43
CA ALA A 125 13.27 2.77 2.03
C ALA A 125 11.91 3.33 2.46
N MET A 126 10.89 3.27 1.58
CA MET A 126 9.52 3.70 1.88
C MET A 126 8.92 2.93 3.05
N LEU A 127 9.05 1.60 3.06
CA LEU A 127 8.57 0.79 4.19
C LEU A 127 9.30 1.11 5.50
N THR A 128 10.61 1.36 5.47
CA THR A 128 11.39 1.79 6.64
C THR A 128 10.85 3.11 7.20
N GLU A 129 10.63 4.09 6.33
CA GLU A 129 10.11 5.41 6.68
C GLU A 129 8.72 5.32 7.33
N HIS A 130 7.79 4.62 6.69
CA HIS A 130 6.39 4.58 7.12
C HIS A 130 6.11 3.65 8.29
N THR A 131 6.94 2.61 8.50
CA THR A 131 6.73 1.65 9.60
C THR A 131 7.60 1.90 10.82
N GLY A 132 8.67 2.69 10.68
CA GLY A 132 9.69 2.87 11.71
C GLY A 132 10.53 1.62 12.01
N ARG A 133 10.44 0.57 11.19
CA ARG A 133 11.28 -0.63 11.30
C ARG A 133 12.67 -0.37 10.76
N SER A 134 13.66 -1.10 11.29
CA SER A 134 15.02 -1.01 10.75
C SER A 134 15.09 -1.55 9.32
N ARG A 135 16.03 -1.00 8.54
CA ARG A 135 16.25 -1.42 7.16
C ARG A 135 16.55 -2.91 7.05
N GLU A 136 17.35 -3.45 7.96
CA GLU A 136 17.73 -4.86 7.99
C GLU A 136 16.50 -5.74 8.19
N ARG A 137 15.55 -5.31 9.03
CA ARG A 137 14.30 -6.02 9.26
C ARG A 137 13.42 -6.01 8.02
N ILE A 138 13.27 -4.86 7.37
CA ILE A 138 12.50 -4.74 6.13
C ILE A 138 13.13 -5.57 5.01
N ASP A 139 14.45 -5.52 4.83
CA ASP A 139 15.15 -6.32 3.81
C ASP A 139 14.95 -7.83 4.02
N ALA A 140 14.98 -8.30 5.28
CA ALA A 140 14.73 -9.70 5.61
C ALA A 140 13.28 -10.13 5.34
N ASP A 141 12.31 -9.25 5.61
CA ASP A 141 10.89 -9.52 5.39
C ASP A 141 10.50 -9.44 3.90
N LEU A 142 11.24 -8.65 3.09
CA LEU A 142 11.09 -8.61 1.64
C LEU A 142 11.75 -9.79 0.92
N ASP A 143 12.83 -10.36 1.48
CA ASP A 143 13.50 -11.55 0.92
C ASP A 143 12.63 -12.80 0.96
N ARG A 144 11.72 -12.86 1.89
CA ARG A 144 10.80 -13.98 2.10
C ARG A 144 9.38 -13.44 2.09
N LEU A 145 8.51 -14.12 1.37
CA LEU A 145 7.09 -13.76 1.40
C LEU A 145 6.61 -13.69 2.85
N THR A 146 6.32 -12.49 3.33
CA THR A 146 5.84 -12.24 4.69
C THR A 146 4.38 -11.85 4.65
N VAL A 147 3.50 -12.72 5.16
CA VAL A 147 2.06 -12.50 5.21
C VAL A 147 1.63 -12.14 6.61
N LEU A 148 1.02 -10.98 6.76
CA LEU A 148 0.54 -10.42 8.03
C LEU A 148 -0.98 -10.41 8.05
N ASP A 149 -1.57 -10.94 9.12
CA ASP A 149 -2.98 -10.69 9.41
C ASP A 149 -3.18 -9.28 9.98
N ALA A 150 -4.43 -8.88 10.18
CA ALA A 150 -4.74 -7.53 10.60
C ALA A 150 -4.09 -7.12 11.94
N PRO A 151 -4.10 -7.92 13.01
CA PRO A 151 -3.37 -7.61 14.25
C PRO A 151 -1.85 -7.52 14.05
N ALA A 152 -1.28 -8.41 13.23
CA ALA A 152 0.16 -8.40 12.94
C ALA A 152 0.56 -7.17 12.11
N ALA A 153 -0.28 -6.71 11.18
CA ALA A 153 -0.05 -5.49 10.40
C ALA A 153 -0.02 -4.24 11.29
N VAL A 154 -0.89 -4.16 12.31
CA VAL A 154 -0.84 -3.10 13.33
C VAL A 154 0.45 -3.19 14.15
N ALA A 155 0.78 -4.37 14.68
CA ALA A 155 1.99 -4.57 15.47
C ALA A 155 3.28 -4.32 14.65
N TYR A 156 3.22 -4.52 13.35
CA TYR A 156 4.33 -4.23 12.43
C TYR A 156 4.52 -2.73 12.19
N GLY A 157 3.47 -1.93 12.28
CA GLY A 157 3.48 -0.50 12.01
C GLY A 157 3.06 -0.12 10.59
N LEU A 158 2.54 -1.07 9.80
CA LEU A 158 2.00 -0.80 8.47
C LEU A 158 0.68 -0.03 8.52
N VAL A 159 -0.08 -0.22 9.59
CA VAL A 159 -1.33 0.47 9.87
C VAL A 159 -1.43 0.81 11.35
N ASP A 160 -2.29 1.77 11.69
CA ASP A 160 -2.44 2.27 13.05
C ASP A 160 -3.59 1.59 13.79
N HIS A 161 -4.67 1.24 13.07
CA HIS A 161 -5.90 0.76 13.68
C HIS A 161 -6.49 -0.46 12.99
N LEU A 162 -6.97 -1.39 13.81
CA LEU A 162 -7.88 -2.45 13.38
C LEU A 162 -9.32 -1.94 13.45
N VAL A 163 -10.02 -1.93 12.31
CA VAL A 163 -11.43 -1.52 12.27
C VAL A 163 -12.28 -2.55 13.00
N SER A 164 -12.99 -2.13 14.05
CA SER A 164 -13.91 -3.00 14.77
C SER A 164 -15.21 -3.23 13.98
N ARG A 165 -15.75 -4.45 14.01
CA ARG A 165 -17.10 -4.69 13.49
C ARG A 165 -18.11 -3.83 14.27
N ARG A 166 -18.99 -3.13 13.56
CA ARG A 166 -20.11 -2.45 14.19
C ARG A 166 -20.96 -3.50 14.93
N ARG A 167 -21.02 -3.44 16.27
CA ARG A 167 -21.97 -4.22 17.04
C ARG A 167 -23.38 -3.78 16.60
N ALA A 168 -24.17 -4.74 16.14
CA ALA A 168 -25.59 -4.47 15.98
C ALA A 168 -26.14 -3.95 17.33
N PRO A 169 -26.98 -2.91 17.34
CA PRO A 169 -27.65 -2.50 18.56
C PRO A 169 -28.34 -3.73 19.13
N ALA A 170 -28.11 -4.05 20.40
CA ALA A 170 -28.83 -5.12 21.09
C ALA A 170 -30.31 -4.85 20.90
N GLY A 171 -30.99 -5.74 20.16
CA GLY A 171 -32.40 -5.57 19.85
C GLY A 171 -33.22 -5.45 21.12
N GLY A 172 -33.74 -4.26 21.37
CA GLY A 172 -34.80 -4.07 22.35
C GLY A 172 -35.99 -4.86 21.88
N VAL A 173 -36.24 -6.02 22.51
CA VAL A 173 -37.52 -6.69 22.40
C VAL A 173 -38.51 -5.77 23.09
N ALA A 174 -39.22 -4.96 22.28
CA ALA A 174 -40.42 -4.31 22.75
C ALA A 174 -41.50 -5.39 22.99
N ARG A 175 -41.91 -5.52 24.21
CA ARG A 175 -43.16 -6.23 24.57
C ARG A 175 -44.37 -5.38 24.21
#